data_0a5ecfe2e3924cf40ba88ffcf8320e59
#
_entry.id   0a5ecfe2e3924cf40ba88ffcf8320e59
#
_cell.length_a   1.000
_cell.length_b   1.000
_cell.length_c   1.000
_cell.angle_alpha   90.00
_cell.angle_beta   90.00
_cell.angle_gamma   90.00
#
_symmetry.space_group_name_H-M   'P 1'
#
loop_
_entity.id
_entity.type
_entity.pdbx_description
1 polymer ?
#
loop_
_entity_poly.entity_id
_entity_poly.type
_entity_poly.pdbx_seq_one_letter_code
_entity_poly.pdbx_strand_id
1 'polypeptide(L)'
;MFIITAKCSKLRVVKILLIFALLLSLFLALRACRHSSPPPVIAAGTNEERIAYLASLGWEVNDQPIETLSVTLGETLEEPYLSYNDLQRSQGFDLTRYCGQTLSRYTYVVTNYPDASLPCQADLYVCDGVLAAGDIVCTGENGFMAGLAFPAG
;
A
#
# COMPACT_ATOMS: atom_id res chain seq x y z
N MET A 1 -48.76 6.50 -34.41
CA MET A 1 -48.06 7.42 -33.52
C MET A 1 -48.75 7.34 -32.16
N PHE A 2 -48.24 6.53 -31.23
CA PHE A 2 -48.86 6.38 -29.90
C PHE A 2 -48.22 7.35 -28.94
N ILE A 3 -48.96 8.35 -28.50
CA ILE A 3 -48.53 9.29 -27.47
C ILE A 3 -48.95 8.71 -26.11
N ILE A 4 -47.98 8.15 -25.35
CA ILE A 4 -48.22 7.70 -23.97
C ILE A 4 -48.04 8.90 -23.04
N THR A 5 -49.15 9.56 -22.69
CA THR A 5 -49.17 10.61 -21.65
C THR A 5 -49.24 9.96 -20.28
N ALA A 6 -48.10 9.72 -19.66
CA ALA A 6 -48.03 9.26 -18.28
C ALA A 6 -48.35 10.42 -17.33
N LYS A 7 -49.56 10.49 -16.79
CA LYS A 7 -50.01 11.42 -15.77
C LYS A 7 -49.33 11.03 -14.43
N CYS A 8 -48.11 11.46 -14.21
CA CYS A 8 -47.36 11.15 -13.01
C CYS A 8 -47.84 12.05 -11.86
N SER A 9 -48.47 11.47 -10.83
CA SER A 9 -48.94 12.20 -9.65
C SER A 9 -47.73 12.77 -8.92
N LYS A 10 -47.74 14.07 -8.57
CA LYS A 10 -46.63 14.77 -7.83
C LYS A 10 -46.17 13.99 -6.62
N LEU A 11 -47.07 13.28 -5.93
CA LEU A 11 -46.74 12.44 -4.76
C LEU A 11 -45.88 11.22 -5.14
N ARG A 12 -46.02 10.63 -6.32
CA ARG A 12 -45.19 9.49 -6.77
C ARG A 12 -43.77 9.95 -7.12
N VAL A 13 -43.65 11.12 -7.75
CA VAL A 13 -42.33 11.71 -8.05
C VAL A 13 -41.56 12.02 -6.78
N VAL A 14 -42.22 12.62 -5.77
CA VAL A 14 -41.61 12.91 -4.48
C VAL A 14 -41.14 11.64 -3.76
N LYS A 15 -41.96 10.58 -3.76
CA LYS A 15 -41.58 9.29 -3.15
C LYS A 15 -40.37 8.66 -3.87
N ILE A 16 -40.30 8.71 -5.20
CA ILE A 16 -39.14 8.19 -5.95
C ILE A 16 -37.89 8.99 -5.63
N LEU A 17 -37.96 10.32 -5.56
CA LEU A 17 -36.83 11.18 -5.19
C LEU A 17 -36.33 10.90 -3.77
N LEU A 18 -37.22 10.68 -2.81
CA LEU A 18 -36.86 10.33 -1.43
C LEU A 18 -36.17 8.96 -1.37
N ILE A 19 -36.66 7.95 -2.09
CA ILE A 19 -36.03 6.63 -2.14
C ILE A 19 -34.64 6.75 -2.77
N PHE A 20 -34.48 7.52 -3.86
CA PHE A 20 -33.19 7.71 -4.52
C PHE A 20 -32.20 8.45 -3.61
N ALA A 21 -32.63 9.47 -2.89
CA ALA A 21 -31.79 10.18 -1.91
C ALA A 21 -31.36 9.26 -0.77
N LEU A 22 -32.24 8.37 -0.30
CA LEU A 22 -31.94 7.42 0.77
C LEU A 22 -30.95 6.33 0.30
N LEU A 23 -31.09 5.84 -0.93
CA LEU A 23 -30.15 4.89 -1.52
C LEU A 23 -28.78 5.53 -1.77
N LEU A 24 -28.74 6.79 -2.21
CA LEU A 24 -27.51 7.53 -2.42
C LEU A 24 -26.79 7.80 -1.10
N SER A 25 -27.53 8.17 -0.04
CA SER A 25 -26.93 8.36 1.29
C SER A 25 -26.40 7.07 1.89
N LEU A 26 -27.13 5.95 1.70
CA LEU A 26 -26.66 4.62 2.12
C LEU A 26 -25.40 4.19 1.33
N PHE A 27 -25.35 4.44 0.03
CA PHE A 27 -24.20 4.15 -0.80
C PHE A 27 -22.97 4.98 -0.39
N LEU A 28 -23.15 6.27 -0.09
CA LEU A 28 -22.08 7.14 0.43
C LEU A 28 -21.60 6.70 1.81
N ALA A 29 -22.53 6.30 2.70
CA ALA A 29 -22.18 5.76 4.02
C ALA A 29 -21.40 4.46 3.93
N LEU A 30 -21.78 3.54 3.03
CA LEU A 30 -21.07 2.29 2.80
C LEU A 30 -19.67 2.51 2.18
N ARG A 31 -19.51 3.53 1.34
CA ARG A 31 -18.19 3.93 0.85
C ARG A 31 -17.32 4.54 1.94
N ALA A 32 -17.88 5.39 2.81
CA ALA A 32 -17.15 5.97 3.93
C ALA A 32 -16.66 4.89 4.92
N CYS A 33 -17.48 3.87 5.21
CA CYS A 33 -17.10 2.75 6.08
C CYS A 33 -15.97 1.87 5.48
N ARG A 34 -15.83 1.80 4.17
CA ARG A 34 -14.74 1.04 3.53
C ARG A 34 -13.36 1.70 3.67
N HIS A 35 -13.29 2.97 4.05
CA HIS A 35 -12.03 3.72 4.20
C HIS A 35 -11.49 3.74 5.64
N SER A 36 -12.13 3.05 6.60
CA SER A 36 -11.81 3.17 8.03
C SER A 36 -11.28 1.89 8.68
N SER A 37 -10.89 0.88 7.91
CA SER A 37 -10.12 -0.23 8.51
C SER A 37 -8.70 0.27 8.76
N PRO A 38 -8.19 0.19 10.01
CA PRO A 38 -6.78 0.45 10.24
C PRO A 38 -5.97 -0.50 9.37
N PRO A 39 -4.86 -0.03 8.78
CA PRO A 39 -4.00 -0.89 7.97
C PRO A 39 -3.57 -2.10 8.81
N PRO A 40 -3.44 -3.29 8.20
CA PRO A 40 -2.98 -4.47 8.89
C PRO A 40 -1.60 -4.19 9.50
N VAL A 41 -1.46 -4.49 10.79
CA VAL A 41 -0.16 -4.43 11.46
C VAL A 41 0.62 -5.66 11.01
N ILE A 42 1.71 -5.45 10.28
CA ILE A 42 2.58 -6.51 9.77
C ILE A 42 3.77 -6.61 10.72
N ALA A 43 3.87 -7.75 11.44
CA ALA A 43 5.02 -8.01 12.29
C ALA A 43 6.30 -8.19 11.43
N ALA A 44 7.38 -7.50 11.81
CA ALA A 44 8.67 -7.50 11.12
C ALA A 44 9.85 -7.29 12.10
N GLY A 45 9.64 -7.49 13.38
CA GLY A 45 10.65 -7.27 14.43
C GLY A 45 11.79 -8.27 14.34
N THR A 46 11.51 -9.52 14.03
CA THR A 46 12.52 -10.58 13.89
C THR A 46 12.90 -10.80 12.42
N ASN A 47 14.03 -11.46 12.19
CA ASN A 47 14.47 -11.82 10.85
C ASN A 47 13.49 -12.80 10.19
N GLU A 48 13.01 -13.75 10.96
CA GLU A 48 12.05 -14.77 10.51
C GLU A 48 10.72 -14.14 10.05
N GLU A 49 10.22 -13.15 10.79
CA GLU A 49 8.99 -12.42 10.43
C GLU A 49 9.16 -11.66 9.10
N ARG A 50 10.31 -11.00 8.89
CA ARG A 50 10.61 -10.28 7.65
C ARG A 50 10.69 -11.21 6.46
N ILE A 51 11.41 -12.34 6.58
CA ILE A 51 11.52 -13.35 5.53
C ILE A 51 10.14 -13.98 5.26
N ALA A 52 9.38 -14.31 6.30
CA ALA A 52 8.04 -14.89 6.14
C ALA A 52 7.09 -13.91 5.42
N TYR A 53 7.20 -12.62 5.72
CA TYR A 53 6.42 -11.59 5.02
C TYR A 53 6.79 -11.52 3.53
N LEU A 54 8.09 -11.45 3.18
CA LEU A 54 8.54 -11.46 1.78
C LEU A 54 8.11 -12.73 1.06
N ALA A 55 8.23 -13.90 1.71
CA ALA A 55 7.77 -15.17 1.16
C ALA A 55 6.25 -15.21 0.93
N SER A 56 5.46 -14.56 1.79
CA SER A 56 4.00 -14.44 1.60
C SER A 56 3.61 -13.64 0.36
N LEU A 57 4.50 -12.79 -0.13
CA LEU A 57 4.34 -12.03 -1.38
C LEU A 57 4.90 -12.78 -2.60
N GLY A 58 5.56 -13.92 -2.40
CA GLY A 58 6.16 -14.73 -3.45
C GLY A 58 7.67 -14.52 -3.64
N TRP A 59 8.30 -13.67 -2.81
CA TRP A 59 9.73 -13.42 -2.89
C TRP A 59 10.55 -14.51 -2.19
N GLU A 60 11.63 -14.92 -2.84
CA GLU A 60 12.71 -15.69 -2.23
C GLU A 60 13.90 -14.77 -2.01
N VAL A 61 14.42 -14.78 -0.77
CA VAL A 61 15.54 -13.92 -0.37
C VAL A 61 16.57 -14.74 0.39
N ASN A 62 17.80 -14.22 0.51
CA ASN A 62 18.80 -14.82 1.38
C ASN A 62 18.34 -14.81 2.86
N ASP A 63 18.90 -15.70 3.65
CA ASP A 63 18.50 -15.98 5.04
C ASP A 63 18.90 -14.89 6.05
N GLN A 64 19.75 -13.93 5.65
CA GLN A 64 20.18 -12.79 6.45
C GLN A 64 20.16 -11.52 5.62
N PRO A 65 19.84 -10.36 6.22
CA PRO A 65 19.98 -9.09 5.53
C PRO A 65 21.46 -8.81 5.22
N ILE A 66 21.73 -8.30 4.04
CA ILE A 66 23.09 -7.89 3.64
C ILE A 66 23.44 -6.51 4.19
N GLU A 67 22.45 -5.73 4.57
CA GLU A 67 22.63 -4.42 5.20
C GLU A 67 21.53 -4.15 6.22
N THR A 68 21.89 -3.44 7.29
CA THR A 68 20.93 -2.87 8.25
C THR A 68 21.33 -1.44 8.53
N LEU A 69 20.42 -0.49 8.30
CA LEU A 69 20.65 0.94 8.52
C LEU A 69 19.54 1.54 9.38
N SER A 70 19.91 2.54 10.20
CA SER A 70 18.96 3.37 10.91
C SER A 70 18.61 4.61 10.06
N VAL A 71 17.33 4.87 9.85
CA VAL A 71 16.81 6.00 9.10
C VAL A 71 15.88 6.80 10.02
N THR A 72 16.23 8.04 10.31
CA THR A 72 15.38 8.93 11.10
C THR A 72 14.59 9.83 10.15
N LEU A 73 13.26 9.76 10.23
CA LEU A 73 12.39 10.66 9.48
C LEU A 73 12.29 12.01 10.19
N GLY A 74 12.25 13.09 9.43
CA GLY A 74 11.98 14.43 9.95
C GLY A 74 10.58 14.55 10.55
N GLU A 75 10.29 15.67 11.23
CA GLU A 75 8.96 16.00 11.76
C GLU A 75 7.90 16.08 10.65
N THR A 76 8.33 16.35 9.43
CA THR A 76 7.54 16.32 8.19
C THR A 76 8.33 15.59 7.13
N LEU A 77 7.62 14.94 6.19
CA LEU A 77 8.30 14.33 5.03
C LEU A 77 8.68 15.42 4.04
N GLU A 78 9.96 15.43 3.69
CA GLU A 78 10.54 16.23 2.61
C GLU A 78 11.09 15.29 1.53
N GLU A 79 11.47 15.83 0.37
CA GLU A 79 12.13 15.00 -0.65
C GLU A 79 13.48 14.47 -0.14
N PRO A 80 13.83 13.22 -0.46
CA PRO A 80 13.13 12.30 -1.39
C PRO A 80 12.00 11.46 -0.75
N TYR A 81 11.80 11.51 0.56
CA TYR A 81 10.81 10.68 1.26
C TYR A 81 9.36 11.03 0.92
N LEU A 82 9.09 12.27 0.48
CA LEU A 82 7.75 12.65 0.06
C LEU A 82 7.31 11.85 -1.17
N SER A 83 8.12 11.85 -2.23
CA SER A 83 7.86 11.04 -3.44
C SER A 83 7.89 9.54 -3.17
N TYR A 84 8.80 9.09 -2.30
CA TYR A 84 8.84 7.69 -1.87
C TYR A 84 7.56 7.25 -1.13
N ASN A 85 6.96 8.14 -0.34
CA ASN A 85 5.71 7.85 0.36
C ASN A 85 4.52 7.65 -0.59
N ASP A 86 4.52 8.24 -1.78
CA ASP A 86 3.47 7.98 -2.77
C ASP A 86 3.51 6.51 -3.26
N LEU A 87 4.70 5.95 -3.48
CA LEU A 87 4.87 4.52 -3.73
C LEU A 87 4.37 3.70 -2.54
N GLN A 88 4.69 4.08 -1.31
CA GLN A 88 4.28 3.37 -0.11
C GLN A 88 2.77 3.39 0.08
N ARG A 89 2.11 4.51 -0.17
CA ARG A 89 0.65 4.63 -0.11
C ARG A 89 -0.07 3.74 -1.11
N SER A 90 0.51 3.54 -2.29
CA SER A 90 -0.05 2.62 -3.28
C SER A 90 -0.10 1.17 -2.79
N GLN A 91 0.72 0.82 -1.80
CA GLN A 91 0.83 -0.49 -1.15
C GLN A 91 0.05 -0.57 0.18
N GLY A 92 -0.54 0.55 0.64
CA GLY A 92 -1.26 0.64 1.91
C GLY A 92 -0.41 1.03 3.12
N PHE A 93 0.88 1.36 2.91
CA PHE A 93 1.73 1.97 3.93
C PHE A 93 1.58 3.50 3.94
N ASP A 94 2.02 4.16 5.01
CA ASP A 94 2.05 5.62 5.08
C ASP A 94 3.13 6.09 6.06
N LEU A 95 4.23 6.57 5.52
CA LEU A 95 5.39 7.04 6.28
C LEU A 95 5.11 8.30 7.11
N THR A 96 4.05 9.05 6.79
CA THR A 96 3.67 10.22 7.61
C THR A 96 3.36 9.87 9.06
N ARG A 97 2.98 8.60 9.32
CA ARG A 97 2.72 8.08 10.67
C ARG A 97 3.96 7.89 11.51
N TYR A 98 5.13 7.92 10.87
CA TYR A 98 6.43 7.65 11.48
C TYR A 98 7.34 8.89 11.48
N CYS A 99 6.79 10.08 11.15
CA CYS A 99 7.53 11.33 11.24
C CYS A 99 8.10 11.53 12.64
N GLY A 100 9.33 12.01 12.74
CA GLY A 100 10.06 12.17 14.00
C GLY A 100 10.60 10.87 14.60
N GLN A 101 10.34 9.71 13.99
CA GLN A 101 10.77 8.40 14.49
C GLN A 101 11.99 7.87 13.73
N THR A 102 12.71 6.94 14.35
CA THR A 102 13.81 6.21 13.74
C THR A 102 13.34 4.83 13.34
N LEU A 103 13.51 4.50 12.05
CA LEU A 103 13.20 3.20 11.47
C LEU A 103 14.51 2.43 11.24
N SER A 104 14.43 1.09 11.32
CA SER A 104 15.50 0.21 10.86
C SER A 104 15.19 -0.26 9.45
N ARG A 105 16.07 0.02 8.48
CA ARG A 105 15.99 -0.56 7.13
C ARG A 105 16.79 -1.85 7.08
N TYR A 106 16.19 -2.91 6.60
CA TYR A 106 16.80 -4.21 6.36
C TYR A 106 16.78 -4.50 4.87
N THR A 107 17.95 -4.74 4.28
CA THR A 107 18.11 -5.02 2.84
C THR A 107 18.43 -6.49 2.63
N TYR A 108 17.64 -7.19 1.82
CA TYR A 108 17.82 -8.58 1.44
C TYR A 108 18.12 -8.72 -0.05
N VAL A 109 18.95 -9.68 -0.43
CA VAL A 109 19.11 -10.05 -1.86
C VAL A 109 17.90 -10.88 -2.28
N VAL A 110 17.25 -10.47 -3.37
CA VAL A 110 16.18 -11.24 -4.02
C VAL A 110 16.81 -12.27 -4.94
N THR A 111 16.39 -13.54 -4.81
CA THR A 111 16.99 -14.67 -5.57
C THR A 111 16.09 -15.19 -6.69
N ASN A 112 14.81 -14.81 -6.70
CA ASN A 112 13.81 -15.31 -7.65
C ASN A 112 13.15 -14.20 -8.50
N TYR A 113 13.86 -13.09 -8.74
CA TYR A 113 13.31 -12.08 -9.65
C TYR A 113 13.14 -12.69 -11.05
N PRO A 114 11.99 -12.46 -11.76
CA PRO A 114 11.71 -13.11 -13.05
C PRO A 114 12.77 -12.89 -14.12
N ASP A 115 13.41 -11.71 -14.16
CA ASP A 115 14.58 -11.48 -15.00
C ASP A 115 15.86 -11.69 -14.18
N ALA A 116 16.43 -12.87 -14.28
CA ALA A 116 17.64 -13.26 -13.56
C ALA A 116 18.89 -12.42 -13.91
N SER A 117 18.85 -11.59 -14.96
CA SER A 117 19.94 -10.68 -15.32
C SER A 117 19.95 -9.41 -14.46
N LEU A 118 18.86 -9.12 -13.73
CA LEU A 118 18.73 -7.95 -12.87
C LEU A 118 19.01 -8.31 -11.40
N PRO A 119 20.12 -7.80 -10.82
CA PRO A 119 20.33 -7.93 -9.38
C PRO A 119 19.31 -7.06 -8.63
N CYS A 120 18.42 -7.72 -7.89
CA CYS A 120 17.37 -7.05 -7.17
C CYS A 120 17.52 -7.27 -5.64
N GLN A 121 17.09 -6.28 -4.88
CA GLN A 121 17.08 -6.25 -3.43
C GLN A 121 15.71 -5.88 -2.92
N ALA A 122 15.34 -6.41 -1.76
CA ALA A 122 14.15 -6.03 -1.03
C ALA A 122 14.56 -5.21 0.19
N ASP A 123 14.06 -3.99 0.28
CA ASP A 123 14.22 -3.13 1.45
C ASP A 123 12.95 -3.16 2.32
N LEU A 124 13.10 -3.40 3.61
CA LEU A 124 12.03 -3.37 4.60
C LEU A 124 12.36 -2.35 5.69
N TYR A 125 11.48 -1.38 5.89
CA TYR A 125 11.59 -0.37 6.95
C TYR A 125 10.72 -0.77 8.12
N VAL A 126 11.30 -0.90 9.28
CA VAL A 126 10.64 -1.39 10.49
C VAL A 126 10.75 -0.35 11.61
N CYS A 127 9.61 -0.07 12.25
CA CYS A 127 9.53 0.77 13.44
C CYS A 127 8.86 -0.04 14.55
N ASP A 128 9.49 -0.14 15.71
CA ASP A 128 8.98 -0.85 16.89
C ASP A 128 8.44 -2.27 16.57
N GLY A 129 9.16 -3.00 15.72
CA GLY A 129 8.78 -4.36 15.31
C GLY A 129 7.66 -4.45 14.28
N VAL A 130 7.19 -3.31 13.76
CA VAL A 130 6.11 -3.24 12.76
C VAL A 130 6.68 -2.76 11.43
N LEU A 131 6.25 -3.38 10.33
CA LEU A 131 6.61 -2.94 8.98
C LEU A 131 5.95 -1.59 8.67
N ALA A 132 6.77 -0.59 8.39
CA ALA A 132 6.35 0.78 8.09
C ALA A 132 6.34 1.08 6.59
N ALA A 133 7.25 0.46 5.83
CA ALA A 133 7.42 0.64 4.39
C ALA A 133 8.26 -0.50 3.80
N GLY A 134 8.27 -0.62 2.48
CA GLY A 134 9.18 -1.52 1.79
C GLY A 134 9.08 -1.39 0.27
N ASP A 135 10.12 -1.86 -0.39
CA ASP A 135 10.26 -1.78 -1.83
C ASP A 135 11.21 -2.85 -2.37
N ILE A 136 11.16 -3.02 -3.68
CA ILE A 136 12.13 -3.80 -4.45
C ILE A 136 12.95 -2.83 -5.28
N VAL A 137 14.25 -2.83 -5.11
CA VAL A 137 15.22 -2.09 -5.92
C VAL A 137 15.99 -3.04 -6.80
N CYS A 138 15.87 -2.88 -8.10
CA CYS A 138 16.70 -3.60 -9.06
C CYS A 138 17.78 -2.65 -9.59
N THR A 139 19.05 -3.07 -9.53
CA THR A 139 20.19 -2.27 -9.95
C THR A 139 20.68 -2.73 -11.32
N GLY A 140 21.37 -1.86 -12.06
CA GLY A 140 21.87 -2.14 -13.40
C GLY A 140 21.62 -0.96 -14.34
N GLU A 141 21.86 -1.18 -15.64
CA GLU A 141 21.75 -0.12 -16.65
C GLU A 141 20.32 0.46 -16.77
N ASN A 142 19.30 -0.36 -16.50
CA ASN A 142 17.88 0.02 -16.45
C ASN A 142 17.30 -0.20 -15.03
N GLY A 143 18.05 0.19 -14.00
CA GLY A 143 17.62 0.02 -12.62
C GLY A 143 16.32 0.77 -12.33
N PHE A 144 15.50 0.21 -11.42
CA PHE A 144 14.23 0.80 -11.02
C PHE A 144 13.90 0.46 -9.57
N MET A 145 12.94 1.19 -9.01
CA MET A 145 12.32 0.90 -7.73
C MET A 145 10.83 0.59 -7.95
N ALA A 146 10.34 -0.43 -7.29
CA ALA A 146 8.94 -0.86 -7.34
C ALA A 146 8.41 -1.21 -5.95
N GLY A 147 7.09 -1.32 -5.81
CA GLY A 147 6.48 -1.84 -4.60
C GLY A 147 6.79 -3.32 -4.37
N LEU A 148 6.44 -3.82 -3.16
CA LEU A 148 6.72 -5.19 -2.73
C LEU A 148 5.87 -6.27 -3.44
N ALA A 149 4.88 -5.91 -4.24
CA ALA A 149 4.08 -6.90 -4.96
C ALA A 149 4.96 -7.67 -5.95
N PHE A 150 4.85 -9.02 -5.95
CA PHE A 150 5.54 -9.84 -6.94
C PHE A 150 5.00 -9.51 -8.34
N PRO A 151 5.85 -9.30 -9.37
CA PRO A 151 5.39 -8.96 -10.71
C PRO A 151 4.52 -10.08 -11.28
N ALA A 152 3.36 -9.70 -11.82
CA ALA A 152 2.54 -10.63 -12.58
C ALA A 152 3.28 -11.00 -13.86
N GLY A 153 3.49 -12.29 -14.07
CA GLY A 153 4.11 -12.84 -15.28
C GLY A 153 3.24 -12.68 -16.52
#